data_28729e07bc5f71218050155da1746a86
#
_entry.id   28729e07bc5f71218050155da1746a86
#
_cell.length_a   1.000
_cell.length_b   1.000
_cell.length_c   1.000
_cell.angle_alpha   90.00
_cell.angle_beta   90.00
_cell.angle_gamma   90.00
#
_symmetry.space_group_name_H-M   'P 1'
#
loop_
_entity.id
_entity.type
_entity.pdbx_description
1 polymer ?
#
loop_
_entity_poly.entity_id
_entity_poly.type
_entity_poly.pdbx_seq_one_letter_code
_entity_poly.pdbx_strand_id
1 'polypeptide(L)'
;MPDATPPGPPPGPRDPGDAWAVGPDGTKAWGRFGAAGLLVDDGAGRVLLQHRVEWSHHGGTWGIPGGARHQGEAAVTAALRESAEEAGVPDDAIALRHTALLDLGFWTYTTVVGRASRPFEPVIADRESLALSWIPIDQVDDLPLHPGFGRSWPALRATIATTPHVVVDAANVVGSVPDGWWKDRPGAASRLLAQVSALAVGGVSASLLDLPFARWWPRWTVVLEGEARAAADVGGAGGDGGADRAVGADRGAATGAVDVVRAPASGDDAIVASAQAAVQAGDGPVVVVTADRELRDRVEALGAVVHGPSWLRDQL
;
A
#
# COMPACT_ATOMS: atom_id res chain seq x y z
N MET A 1 -20.82 47.47 2.12
CA MET A 1 -21.15 46.05 2.19
C MET A 1 -20.35 45.47 3.34
N PRO A 2 -20.97 44.95 4.40
CA PRO A 2 -20.19 44.36 5.48
C PRO A 2 -19.56 43.06 4.97
N ASP A 3 -18.25 42.95 5.24
CA ASP A 3 -17.40 41.80 5.00
C ASP A 3 -17.98 40.58 5.73
N ALA A 4 -18.60 39.67 4.99
CA ALA A 4 -19.07 38.43 5.57
C ALA A 4 -17.86 37.52 5.84
N THR A 5 -17.46 37.46 7.09
CA THR A 5 -16.51 36.46 7.56
C THR A 5 -16.99 35.08 7.07
N PRO A 6 -16.19 34.32 6.35
CA PRO A 6 -16.59 32.98 5.89
C PRO A 6 -16.99 32.11 7.09
N PRO A 7 -18.01 31.28 6.98
CA PRO A 7 -18.46 30.42 8.07
C PRO A 7 -17.31 29.51 8.51
N GLY A 8 -16.96 29.59 9.79
CA GLY A 8 -15.97 28.73 10.38
C GLY A 8 -16.42 27.25 10.39
N PRO A 9 -15.52 26.32 10.67
CA PRO A 9 -15.83 24.89 10.72
C PRO A 9 -16.96 24.62 11.73
N PRO A 10 -17.86 23.65 11.44
CA PRO A 10 -18.99 23.34 12.31
C PRO A 10 -18.51 22.89 13.70
N PRO A 11 -19.22 23.25 14.79
CA PRO A 11 -18.93 22.77 16.12
C PRO A 11 -19.39 21.31 16.24
N GLY A 12 -18.45 20.37 16.10
CA GLY A 12 -18.61 18.94 16.43
C GLY A 12 -17.64 18.57 17.56
N PRO A 13 -17.78 17.39 18.20
CA PRO A 13 -16.76 16.88 19.08
C PRO A 13 -15.50 16.68 18.24
N ARG A 14 -14.46 17.49 18.51
CA ARG A 14 -13.17 17.39 17.83
C ARG A 14 -12.36 16.27 18.45
N ASP A 15 -11.75 15.43 17.59
CA ASP A 15 -10.72 14.52 18.07
C ASP A 15 -9.54 15.32 18.65
N PRO A 16 -8.83 14.82 19.67
CA PRO A 16 -7.61 15.46 20.18
C PRO A 16 -6.52 15.67 19.11
N GLY A 17 -6.58 14.94 17.98
CA GLY A 17 -5.73 15.11 16.81
C GLY A 17 -6.02 16.38 16.02
N ASP A 18 -7.25 16.91 16.08
CA ASP A 18 -7.72 18.12 15.36
C ASP A 18 -7.17 19.40 15.99
N ALA A 19 -5.85 19.52 16.01
CA ALA A 19 -5.15 20.65 16.57
C ALA A 19 -3.86 20.94 15.80
N TRP A 20 -3.38 22.17 15.92
CA TRP A 20 -2.10 22.55 15.33
C TRP A 20 -0.92 21.97 16.12
N ALA A 21 -0.01 21.31 15.39
CA ALA A 21 1.35 21.08 15.84
C ALA A 21 2.19 22.34 15.56
N VAL A 22 3.09 22.69 16.48
CA VAL A 22 3.93 23.90 16.38
C VAL A 22 5.39 23.48 16.47
N GLY A 23 6.15 23.78 15.43
CA GLY A 23 7.59 23.56 15.38
C GLY A 23 8.40 24.55 16.21
N PRO A 24 9.69 24.28 16.43
CA PRO A 24 10.59 25.15 17.20
C PRO A 24 10.73 26.55 16.61
N ASP A 25 10.57 26.71 15.32
CA ASP A 25 10.63 27.98 14.56
C ASP A 25 9.27 28.71 14.47
N GLY A 26 8.23 28.17 15.13
CA GLY A 26 6.87 28.69 15.07
C GLY A 26 6.07 28.23 13.85
N THR A 27 6.63 27.41 12.96
CA THR A 27 5.91 26.77 11.85
C THR A 27 4.77 25.93 12.39
N LYS A 28 3.60 26.04 11.75
CA LYS A 28 2.40 25.31 12.17
C LYS A 28 2.01 24.27 11.11
N ALA A 29 1.62 23.10 11.56
CA ALA A 29 1.05 22.04 10.74
C ALA A 29 -0.23 21.49 11.37
N TRP A 30 -1.23 21.18 10.54
CA TRP A 30 -2.50 20.63 11.02
C TRP A 30 -2.38 19.15 11.33
N GLY A 31 -2.96 18.73 12.43
CA GLY A 31 -2.90 17.35 12.94
C GLY A 31 -1.84 17.19 14.03
N ARG A 32 -2.27 17.20 15.31
CA ARG A 32 -1.37 17.11 16.47
C ARG A 32 -0.47 15.88 16.46
N PHE A 33 -0.98 14.76 15.94
CA PHE A 33 -0.29 13.46 15.87
C PHE A 33 0.23 13.15 14.47
N GLY A 34 0.35 14.19 13.60
CA GLY A 34 0.62 14.07 12.18
C GLY A 34 -0.67 14.04 11.36
N ALA A 35 -0.52 13.99 10.05
CA ALA A 35 -1.64 13.87 9.11
C ALA A 35 -1.34 12.83 8.03
N ALA A 36 -2.39 12.37 7.35
CA ALA A 36 -2.27 11.44 6.25
C ALA A 36 -3.33 11.73 5.18
N GLY A 37 -3.00 11.40 3.91
CA GLY A 37 -3.94 11.51 2.81
C GLY A 37 -3.74 10.40 1.81
N LEU A 38 -4.79 10.10 1.03
CA LEU A 38 -4.84 9.01 0.07
C LEU A 38 -4.81 9.53 -1.36
N LEU A 39 -3.79 9.15 -2.12
CA LEU A 39 -3.71 9.33 -3.57
C LEU A 39 -4.17 8.05 -4.25
N VAL A 40 -5.33 8.07 -4.91
CA VAL A 40 -5.89 6.92 -5.62
C VAL A 40 -5.65 7.04 -7.11
N ASP A 41 -5.06 6.00 -7.70
CA ASP A 41 -4.95 5.76 -9.13
C ASP A 41 -6.09 4.82 -9.58
N ASP A 42 -6.80 5.15 -10.66
CA ASP A 42 -7.89 4.31 -11.19
C ASP A 42 -7.43 3.16 -12.11
N GLY A 43 -6.11 3.04 -12.33
CA GLY A 43 -5.53 2.06 -13.26
C GLY A 43 -5.70 2.39 -14.73
N ALA A 44 -6.40 3.50 -15.07
CA ALA A 44 -6.63 3.98 -16.43
C ALA A 44 -5.92 5.32 -16.71
N GLY A 45 -4.96 5.70 -15.85
CA GLY A 45 -4.13 6.90 -16.01
C GLY A 45 -4.75 8.16 -15.41
N ARG A 46 -5.68 8.03 -14.45
CA ARG A 46 -6.27 9.15 -13.73
C ARG A 46 -6.08 8.98 -12.22
N VAL A 47 -6.04 10.10 -11.50
CA VAL A 47 -5.98 10.15 -10.04
C VAL A 47 -7.16 10.91 -9.48
N LEU A 48 -7.64 10.47 -8.30
CA LEU A 48 -8.68 11.18 -7.58
C LEU A 48 -8.09 12.38 -6.85
N LEU A 49 -8.57 13.58 -7.17
CA LEU A 49 -8.22 14.82 -6.49
C LEU A 49 -9.47 15.52 -5.93
N GLN A 50 -9.26 16.26 -4.85
CA GLN A 50 -10.22 17.09 -4.14
C GLN A 50 -9.93 18.58 -4.44
N HIS A 51 -10.91 19.31 -4.90
CA HIS A 51 -10.88 20.78 -4.96
C HIS A 51 -11.36 21.34 -3.63
N ARG A 52 -10.46 21.97 -2.88
CA ARG A 52 -10.70 22.45 -1.53
C ARG A 52 -11.52 23.74 -1.51
N VAL A 53 -12.44 23.88 -0.55
CA VAL A 53 -13.22 25.10 -0.36
C VAL A 53 -12.34 26.30 0.01
N GLU A 54 -12.75 27.51 -0.40
CA GLU A 54 -11.99 28.74 -0.25
C GLU A 54 -11.61 29.10 1.21
N TRP A 55 -12.45 28.72 2.17
CA TRP A 55 -12.22 29.04 3.59
C TRP A 55 -11.26 28.06 4.29
N SER A 56 -10.90 26.93 3.66
CA SER A 56 -9.95 25.97 4.22
C SER A 56 -8.51 26.45 4.06
N HIS A 57 -7.61 25.80 4.81
CA HIS A 57 -6.17 26.06 4.68
C HIS A 57 -5.69 25.73 3.26
N HIS A 58 -5.15 26.70 2.53
CA HIS A 58 -4.89 26.64 1.10
C HIS A 58 -6.17 26.38 0.26
N GLY A 59 -7.27 27.05 0.58
CA GLY A 59 -8.53 26.98 -0.17
C GLY A 59 -8.38 27.32 -1.66
N GLY A 60 -9.30 26.82 -2.49
CA GLY A 60 -9.25 26.99 -3.94
C GLY A 60 -8.20 26.16 -4.65
N THR A 61 -7.43 25.33 -3.93
CA THR A 61 -6.41 24.46 -4.51
C THR A 61 -6.86 23.00 -4.62
N TRP A 62 -6.19 22.25 -5.50
CA TRP A 62 -6.40 20.82 -5.65
C TRP A 62 -5.39 20.03 -4.84
N GLY A 63 -5.85 19.02 -4.12
CA GLY A 63 -5.04 18.12 -3.32
C GLY A 63 -5.65 16.72 -3.28
N ILE A 64 -5.14 15.90 -2.39
CA ILE A 64 -5.70 14.57 -2.11
C ILE A 64 -6.59 14.65 -0.88
N PRO A 65 -7.67 13.83 -0.79
CA PRO A 65 -8.43 13.66 0.44
C PRO A 65 -7.51 13.24 1.60
N GLY A 66 -7.71 13.83 2.78
CA GLY A 66 -6.89 13.51 3.93
C GLY A 66 -6.92 14.56 5.03
N GLY A 67 -6.59 14.14 6.24
CA GLY A 67 -6.69 14.96 7.44
C GLY A 67 -5.80 14.53 8.59
N ALA A 68 -6.18 14.94 9.81
CA ALA A 68 -5.44 14.69 11.02
C ALA A 68 -5.53 13.21 11.46
N ARG A 69 -4.43 12.68 11.93
CA ARG A 69 -4.42 11.36 12.57
C ARG A 69 -4.96 11.45 13.98
N HIS A 70 -5.77 10.48 14.38
CA HIS A 70 -6.16 10.28 15.78
C HIS A 70 -4.97 9.80 16.62
N GLN A 71 -5.09 9.89 17.94
CA GLN A 71 -4.05 9.42 18.83
C GLN A 71 -3.82 7.92 18.68
N GLY A 72 -2.59 7.53 18.32
CA GLY A 72 -2.21 6.13 18.12
C GLY A 72 -2.68 5.51 16.80
N GLU A 73 -3.37 6.27 15.94
CA GLU A 73 -3.85 5.80 14.64
C GLU A 73 -2.68 5.64 13.66
N ALA A 74 -2.65 4.51 12.94
CA ALA A 74 -1.69 4.30 11.86
C ALA A 74 -1.98 5.25 10.69
N ALA A 75 -0.93 5.72 9.99
CA ALA A 75 -1.10 6.68 8.90
C ALA A 75 -1.94 6.11 7.73
N VAL A 76 -1.82 4.82 7.44
CA VAL A 76 -2.63 4.15 6.40
C VAL A 76 -4.10 4.16 6.79
N THR A 77 -4.41 3.82 8.04
CA THR A 77 -5.79 3.84 8.58
C THR A 77 -6.40 5.22 8.50
N ALA A 78 -5.64 6.26 8.92
CA ALA A 78 -6.09 7.64 8.84
C ALA A 78 -6.38 8.07 7.40
N ALA A 79 -5.48 7.77 6.45
CA ALA A 79 -5.68 8.14 5.05
C ALA A 79 -6.92 7.47 4.42
N LEU A 80 -7.17 6.19 4.75
CA LEU A 80 -8.37 5.48 4.29
C LEU A 80 -9.64 6.06 4.94
N ARG A 81 -9.64 6.26 6.28
CA ARG A 81 -10.77 6.87 7.00
C ARG A 81 -11.13 8.25 6.45
N GLU A 82 -10.14 9.16 6.36
CA GLU A 82 -10.37 10.52 5.85
C GLU A 82 -10.89 10.51 4.42
N SER A 83 -10.33 9.66 3.53
CA SER A 83 -10.79 9.57 2.16
C SER A 83 -12.20 8.97 2.03
N ALA A 84 -12.60 8.09 2.94
CA ALA A 84 -13.96 7.59 3.02
C ALA A 84 -14.92 8.70 3.52
N GLU A 85 -14.53 9.46 4.54
CA GLU A 85 -15.30 10.54 5.15
C GLU A 85 -15.47 11.75 4.21
N GLU A 86 -14.42 12.16 3.49
CA GLU A 86 -14.42 13.34 2.62
C GLU A 86 -14.89 13.04 1.19
N ALA A 87 -14.50 11.89 0.64
CA ALA A 87 -14.65 11.59 -0.78
C ALA A 87 -15.46 10.31 -1.07
N GLY A 88 -15.99 9.64 -0.04
CA GLY A 88 -16.76 8.41 -0.21
C GLY A 88 -15.95 7.26 -0.82
N VAL A 89 -14.62 7.27 -0.65
CA VAL A 89 -13.76 6.18 -1.16
C VAL A 89 -14.04 4.90 -0.37
N PRO A 90 -14.45 3.79 -1.03
CA PRO A 90 -14.71 2.55 -0.32
C PRO A 90 -13.39 1.89 0.12
N ASP A 91 -13.28 1.56 1.40
CA ASP A 91 -12.06 0.98 1.99
C ASP A 91 -11.63 -0.34 1.30
N ASP A 92 -12.62 -1.17 0.93
CA ASP A 92 -12.42 -2.46 0.26
C ASP A 92 -12.08 -2.33 -1.24
N ALA A 93 -12.12 -1.11 -1.78
CA ALA A 93 -11.82 -0.83 -3.19
C ALA A 93 -10.37 -0.37 -3.43
N ILE A 94 -9.54 -0.27 -2.39
CA ILE A 94 -8.19 0.26 -2.51
C ILE A 94 -7.15 -0.85 -2.32
N ALA A 95 -6.35 -1.09 -3.35
CA ALA A 95 -5.13 -1.89 -3.27
C ALA A 95 -3.95 -0.95 -2.97
N LEU A 96 -3.35 -1.08 -1.80
CA LEU A 96 -2.19 -0.27 -1.38
C LEU A 96 -0.98 -0.52 -2.30
N ARG A 97 -0.21 0.54 -2.57
CA ARG A 97 1.01 0.50 -3.38
C ARG A 97 2.24 0.87 -2.57
N HIS A 98 2.27 2.09 -2.06
CA HIS A 98 3.37 2.57 -1.22
C HIS A 98 2.96 3.75 -0.34
N THR A 99 3.83 4.10 0.61
CA THR A 99 3.68 5.32 1.40
C THR A 99 4.90 6.22 1.24
N ALA A 100 4.65 7.51 1.00
CA ALA A 100 5.64 8.55 1.02
C ALA A 100 5.52 9.37 2.31
N LEU A 101 6.61 9.50 3.06
CA LEU A 101 6.66 10.22 4.34
C LEU A 101 7.35 11.58 4.14
N LEU A 102 6.65 12.64 4.51
CA LEU A 102 7.26 13.95 4.80
C LEU A 102 7.46 14.05 6.30
N ASP A 103 8.69 14.17 6.74
CA ASP A 103 9.06 14.35 8.15
C ASP A 103 9.68 15.74 8.35
N LEU A 104 9.04 16.56 9.18
CA LEU A 104 9.50 17.89 9.58
C LEU A 104 10.15 17.86 10.97
N GLY A 105 10.38 16.69 11.54
CA GLY A 105 10.92 16.48 12.88
C GLY A 105 9.87 16.65 13.99
N PHE A 106 9.10 17.73 13.98
CA PHE A 106 8.03 17.98 14.94
C PHE A 106 6.65 17.48 14.47
N TRP A 107 6.51 17.15 13.19
CA TRP A 107 5.25 16.74 12.56
C TRP A 107 5.53 15.92 11.30
N THR A 108 4.62 15.00 10.99
CA THR A 108 4.74 14.14 9.80
C THR A 108 3.47 14.19 8.95
N TYR A 109 3.65 14.10 7.63
CA TYR A 109 2.57 13.83 6.68
C TYR A 109 2.88 12.56 5.89
N THR A 110 1.94 11.63 5.87
CA THR A 110 2.07 10.40 5.08
C THR A 110 1.11 10.45 3.89
N THR A 111 1.64 10.46 2.68
CA THR A 111 0.85 10.18 1.49
C THR A 111 0.79 8.67 1.30
N VAL A 112 -0.39 8.10 1.37
CA VAL A 112 -0.68 6.71 1.02
C VAL A 112 -1.06 6.68 -0.45
N VAL A 113 -0.38 5.86 -1.24
CA VAL A 113 -0.70 5.66 -2.66
C VAL A 113 -1.38 4.31 -2.81
N GLY A 114 -2.53 4.30 -3.45
CA GLY A 114 -3.31 3.10 -3.72
C GLY A 114 -3.90 3.10 -5.12
N ARG A 115 -4.25 1.92 -5.59
CA ARG A 115 -5.00 1.73 -6.84
C ARG A 115 -6.41 1.27 -6.54
N ALA A 116 -7.38 1.83 -7.24
CA ALA A 116 -8.74 1.31 -7.23
C ALA A 116 -8.77 -0.12 -7.79
N SER A 117 -9.16 -1.09 -6.96
CA SER A 117 -9.30 -2.50 -7.35
C SER A 117 -10.59 -2.76 -8.14
N ARG A 118 -11.55 -1.84 -8.04
CA ARG A 118 -12.80 -1.78 -8.78
C ARG A 118 -13.22 -0.34 -9.01
N PRO A 119 -13.96 -0.03 -10.07
CA PRO A 119 -14.49 1.32 -10.29
C PRO A 119 -15.41 1.76 -9.14
N PHE A 120 -15.32 3.03 -8.79
CA PHE A 120 -16.27 3.72 -7.90
C PHE A 120 -16.40 5.19 -8.30
N GLU A 121 -17.51 5.80 -7.93
CA GLU A 121 -17.71 7.23 -8.12
C GLU A 121 -17.48 7.95 -6.78
N PRO A 122 -16.60 8.96 -6.76
CA PRO A 122 -16.36 9.75 -5.56
C PRO A 122 -17.59 10.59 -5.22
N VAL A 123 -17.87 10.73 -3.94
CA VAL A 123 -19.04 11.50 -3.45
C VAL A 123 -18.54 12.54 -2.46
N ILE A 124 -18.90 13.81 -2.68
CA ILE A 124 -18.66 14.87 -1.69
C ILE A 124 -19.48 14.55 -0.45
N ALA A 125 -18.82 14.10 0.59
CA ALA A 125 -19.47 13.67 1.83
C ALA A 125 -19.34 14.72 2.95
N ASP A 126 -18.46 15.71 2.76
CA ASP A 126 -18.21 16.78 3.72
C ASP A 126 -18.46 18.20 3.14
N ARG A 127 -18.13 19.24 3.92
CA ARG A 127 -18.24 20.64 3.52
C ARG A 127 -16.89 21.25 3.10
N GLU A 128 -15.83 20.49 3.12
CA GLU A 128 -14.46 20.94 2.81
C GLU A 128 -14.13 20.81 1.33
N SER A 129 -14.98 20.10 0.56
CA SER A 129 -14.80 19.84 -0.86
C SER A 129 -15.74 20.70 -1.72
N LEU A 130 -15.20 21.41 -2.72
CA LEU A 130 -15.96 22.02 -3.82
C LEU A 130 -16.25 21.01 -4.92
N ALA A 131 -15.29 20.14 -5.21
CA ALA A 131 -15.39 19.10 -6.22
C ALA A 131 -14.45 17.93 -5.89
N LEU A 132 -14.84 16.76 -6.36
CA LEU A 132 -14.00 15.57 -6.43
C LEU A 132 -13.95 15.12 -7.88
N SER A 133 -12.76 14.85 -8.42
CA SER A 133 -12.63 14.53 -9.83
C SER A 133 -11.50 13.54 -10.09
N TRP A 134 -11.73 12.62 -11.02
CA TRP A 134 -10.71 11.81 -11.62
C TRP A 134 -9.95 12.63 -12.66
N ILE A 135 -8.74 13.08 -12.32
CA ILE A 135 -7.90 13.95 -13.15
C ILE A 135 -6.88 13.08 -13.91
N PRO A 136 -6.74 13.22 -15.25
CA PRO A 136 -5.64 12.59 -15.98
C PRO A 136 -4.29 12.96 -15.38
N ILE A 137 -3.39 11.98 -15.22
CA ILE A 137 -2.08 12.17 -14.56
C ILE A 137 -1.23 13.25 -15.25
N ASP A 138 -1.36 13.39 -16.56
CA ASP A 138 -0.66 14.39 -17.37
C ASP A 138 -1.26 15.81 -17.27
N GLN A 139 -2.45 15.97 -16.71
CA GLN A 139 -3.13 17.25 -16.50
C GLN A 139 -3.07 17.76 -15.06
N VAL A 140 -2.54 16.98 -14.14
CA VAL A 140 -2.45 17.38 -12.73
C VAL A 140 -1.63 18.63 -12.53
N ASP A 141 -0.53 18.77 -13.30
CA ASP A 141 0.37 19.94 -13.20
C ASP A 141 -0.28 21.24 -13.72
N ASP A 142 -1.40 21.18 -14.46
CA ASP A 142 -2.15 22.34 -14.95
C ASP A 142 -3.08 22.94 -13.90
N LEU A 143 -3.27 22.26 -12.76
CA LEU A 143 -4.17 22.68 -11.70
C LEU A 143 -3.43 23.53 -10.66
N PRO A 144 -4.13 24.46 -9.97
CA PRO A 144 -3.60 25.13 -8.79
C PRO A 144 -3.48 24.12 -7.64
N LEU A 145 -2.34 23.45 -7.53
CA LEU A 145 -2.12 22.38 -6.55
C LEU A 145 -1.92 22.96 -5.14
N HIS A 146 -2.42 22.23 -4.14
CA HIS A 146 -2.04 22.46 -2.74
C HIS A 146 -0.51 22.43 -2.62
N PRO A 147 0.14 23.42 -1.98
CA PRO A 147 1.61 23.55 -2.00
C PRO A 147 2.36 22.32 -1.48
N GLY A 148 1.79 21.61 -0.49
CA GLY A 148 2.36 20.35 0.01
C GLY A 148 2.28 19.23 -1.02
N PHE A 149 1.12 19.06 -1.63
CA PHE A 149 0.90 18.04 -2.67
C PHE A 149 1.73 18.35 -3.92
N GLY A 150 1.73 19.59 -4.41
CA GLY A 150 2.52 19.99 -5.58
C GLY A 150 4.02 19.74 -5.45
N ARG A 151 4.59 19.92 -4.23
CA ARG A 151 6.00 19.55 -3.99
C ARG A 151 6.27 18.07 -4.07
N SER A 152 5.32 17.23 -3.64
CA SER A 152 5.46 15.77 -3.63
C SER A 152 5.09 15.13 -4.96
N TRP A 153 4.25 15.79 -5.75
CA TRP A 153 3.65 15.25 -6.97
C TRP A 153 4.65 14.69 -7.98
N PRO A 154 5.76 15.36 -8.34
CA PRO A 154 6.71 14.81 -9.31
C PRO A 154 7.26 13.43 -8.92
N ALA A 155 7.57 13.22 -7.63
CA ALA A 155 8.06 11.95 -7.13
C ALA A 155 6.94 10.88 -7.04
N LEU A 156 5.72 11.28 -6.63
CA LEU A 156 4.55 10.40 -6.59
C LEU A 156 4.16 9.96 -8.00
N ARG A 157 4.11 10.90 -8.96
CA ARG A 157 3.81 10.62 -10.37
C ARG A 157 4.77 9.58 -10.97
N ALA A 158 6.06 9.66 -10.65
CA ALA A 158 7.07 8.74 -11.17
C ALA A 158 6.88 7.29 -10.68
N THR A 159 6.17 7.07 -9.58
CA THR A 159 6.04 5.76 -8.93
C THR A 159 4.61 5.25 -8.83
N ILE A 160 3.62 6.05 -9.19
CA ILE A 160 2.20 5.73 -8.98
C ILE A 160 1.76 4.43 -9.64
N ALA A 161 2.34 4.10 -10.79
CA ALA A 161 2.06 2.87 -11.52
C ALA A 161 2.93 1.69 -11.09
N THR A 162 3.97 1.95 -10.26
CA THR A 162 4.95 0.93 -9.89
C THR A 162 4.33 -0.11 -8.96
N THR A 163 4.50 -1.39 -9.32
CA THR A 163 4.05 -2.54 -8.53
C THR A 163 5.17 -3.57 -8.47
N PRO A 164 5.97 -3.61 -7.40
CA PRO A 164 6.99 -4.64 -7.22
C PRO A 164 6.35 -6.03 -7.16
N HIS A 165 7.06 -7.04 -7.62
CA HIS A 165 6.61 -8.42 -7.56
C HIS A 165 7.68 -9.31 -6.92
N VAL A 166 7.32 -10.09 -5.91
CA VAL A 166 8.22 -11.04 -5.24
C VAL A 166 7.75 -12.45 -5.53
N VAL A 167 8.61 -13.25 -6.16
CA VAL A 167 8.39 -14.68 -6.43
C VAL A 167 9.22 -15.49 -5.45
N VAL A 168 8.58 -16.35 -4.68
CA VAL A 168 9.21 -17.13 -3.60
C VAL A 168 9.29 -18.58 -3.98
N ASP A 169 10.52 -19.12 -4.00
CA ASP A 169 10.81 -20.54 -4.03
C ASP A 169 10.58 -21.11 -2.62
N ALA A 170 9.40 -21.68 -2.40
CA ALA A 170 9.04 -22.17 -1.07
C ALA A 170 9.93 -23.34 -0.61
N ALA A 171 10.37 -24.20 -1.52
CA ALA A 171 11.24 -25.33 -1.18
C ALA A 171 12.59 -24.84 -0.64
N ASN A 172 13.20 -23.86 -1.29
CA ASN A 172 14.46 -23.26 -0.87
C ASN A 172 14.32 -22.48 0.45
N VAL A 173 13.24 -21.68 0.62
CA VAL A 173 13.02 -20.91 1.86
C VAL A 173 12.79 -21.84 3.03
N VAL A 174 11.87 -22.81 2.93
CA VAL A 174 11.61 -23.80 3.97
C VAL A 174 12.85 -24.66 4.23
N GLY A 175 13.51 -25.14 3.17
CA GLY A 175 14.71 -26.00 3.26
C GLY A 175 15.92 -25.33 3.87
N SER A 176 15.95 -23.99 3.94
CA SER A 176 17.07 -23.24 4.51
C SER A 176 17.15 -23.31 6.05
N VAL A 177 16.13 -23.84 6.73
CA VAL A 177 16.08 -24.00 8.19
C VAL A 177 16.05 -25.48 8.57
N PRO A 178 16.96 -25.98 9.41
CA PRO A 178 16.96 -27.37 9.85
C PRO A 178 16.00 -27.60 11.04
N ASP A 179 14.72 -27.24 10.90
CA ASP A 179 13.68 -27.32 11.94
C ASP A 179 12.86 -28.61 11.89
N GLY A 180 13.20 -29.54 11.01
CA GLY A 180 12.46 -30.80 10.82
C GLY A 180 11.35 -30.72 9.79
N TRP A 181 11.33 -29.70 8.92
CA TRP A 181 10.35 -29.48 7.86
C TRP A 181 10.10 -30.71 6.97
N TRP A 182 11.10 -31.56 6.78
CA TRP A 182 10.99 -32.79 5.98
C TRP A 182 10.04 -33.85 6.55
N LYS A 183 9.64 -33.71 7.82
CA LYS A 183 8.66 -34.60 8.50
C LYS A 183 7.21 -34.22 8.20
N ASP A 184 6.98 -32.92 7.88
CA ASP A 184 5.68 -32.34 7.56
C ASP A 184 5.86 -31.18 6.58
N ARG A 185 6.12 -31.53 5.31
CA ARG A 185 6.34 -30.56 4.25
C ARG A 185 5.12 -29.67 3.99
N PRO A 186 3.87 -30.21 3.93
CA PRO A 186 2.68 -29.38 3.77
C PRO A 186 2.51 -28.39 4.92
N GLY A 187 2.70 -28.81 6.17
CA GLY A 187 2.58 -27.92 7.32
C GLY A 187 3.67 -26.83 7.33
N ALA A 188 4.89 -27.15 6.93
CA ALA A 188 5.96 -26.15 6.80
C ALA A 188 5.64 -25.12 5.71
N ALA A 189 5.14 -25.55 4.57
CA ALA A 189 4.68 -24.66 3.51
C ALA A 189 3.49 -23.79 3.94
N SER A 190 2.51 -24.35 4.68
CA SER A 190 1.38 -23.58 5.22
C SER A 190 1.84 -22.47 6.18
N ARG A 191 2.83 -22.74 7.03
CA ARG A 191 3.43 -21.73 7.91
C ARG A 191 4.10 -20.59 7.11
N LEU A 192 4.88 -20.94 6.08
CA LEU A 192 5.49 -19.95 5.19
C LEU A 192 4.42 -19.10 4.50
N LEU A 193 3.36 -19.71 3.96
CA LEU A 193 2.26 -18.98 3.34
C LEU A 193 1.60 -18.00 4.31
N ALA A 194 1.36 -18.42 5.55
CA ALA A 194 0.78 -17.52 6.57
C ALA A 194 1.69 -16.32 6.87
N GLN A 195 3.00 -16.53 6.97
CA GLN A 195 3.99 -15.48 7.21
C GLN A 195 4.09 -14.51 6.01
N VAL A 196 4.16 -15.03 4.78
CA VAL A 196 4.17 -14.20 3.57
C VAL A 196 2.87 -13.40 3.44
N SER A 197 1.71 -14.01 3.79
CA SER A 197 0.42 -13.30 3.80
C SER A 197 0.41 -12.14 4.81
N ALA A 198 1.03 -12.32 5.97
CA ALA A 198 1.18 -11.23 6.94
C ALA A 198 2.03 -10.07 6.39
N LEU A 199 3.13 -10.38 5.67
CA LEU A 199 3.94 -9.37 4.97
C LEU A 199 3.14 -8.69 3.86
N ALA A 200 2.35 -9.43 3.10
CA ALA A 200 1.52 -8.88 2.03
C ALA A 200 0.47 -7.90 2.57
N VAL A 201 -0.07 -8.14 3.75
CA VAL A 201 -0.97 -7.21 4.45
C VAL A 201 -0.22 -6.01 5.02
N GLY A 202 0.91 -6.24 5.70
CA GLY A 202 1.67 -5.19 6.38
C GLY A 202 2.53 -4.32 5.46
N GLY A 203 2.80 -4.78 4.26
CA GLY A 203 3.81 -4.20 3.37
C GLY A 203 5.24 -4.41 3.90
N VAL A 204 6.22 -4.05 3.09
CA VAL A 204 7.65 -4.18 3.41
C VAL A 204 8.36 -2.83 3.35
N SER A 205 9.51 -2.71 4.03
CA SER A 205 10.35 -1.51 3.93
C SER A 205 10.79 -1.27 2.48
N ALA A 206 10.78 -0.02 2.03
CA ALA A 206 11.26 0.38 0.71
C ALA A 206 12.73 -0.03 0.50
N SER A 207 13.56 0.01 1.54
CA SER A 207 14.96 -0.40 1.50
C SER A 207 15.16 -1.89 1.17
N LEU A 208 14.15 -2.74 1.47
CA LEU A 208 14.19 -4.15 1.12
C LEU A 208 14.13 -4.38 -0.40
N LEU A 209 13.47 -3.48 -1.11
CA LEU A 209 13.24 -3.57 -2.56
C LEU A 209 14.11 -2.58 -3.36
N ASP A 210 14.99 -1.84 -2.69
CA ASP A 210 15.78 -0.73 -3.28
C ASP A 210 14.88 0.28 -4.01
N LEU A 211 13.75 0.62 -3.38
CA LEU A 211 12.75 1.55 -3.91
C LEU A 211 12.69 2.84 -3.08
N PRO A 212 12.24 3.97 -3.66
CA PRO A 212 12.04 5.20 -2.94
C PRO A 212 10.91 5.09 -1.91
N PHE A 213 10.85 6.11 -1.02
CA PHE A 213 9.84 6.28 0.00
C PHE A 213 10.03 5.38 1.23
N ALA A 214 8.91 5.02 1.94
CA ALA A 214 9.02 4.37 3.24
C ALA A 214 8.62 2.89 3.20
N ARG A 215 7.48 2.57 2.63
CA ARG A 215 6.89 1.23 2.63
C ARG A 215 6.23 0.93 1.30
N TRP A 216 6.32 -0.35 0.88
CA TRP A 216 5.72 -0.86 -0.35
C TRP A 216 4.87 -2.10 -0.08
N TRP A 217 3.84 -2.30 -0.90
CA TRP A 217 3.00 -3.51 -0.95
C TRP A 217 3.23 -4.22 -2.28
N PRO A 218 4.24 -5.10 -2.37
CA PRO A 218 4.49 -5.88 -3.57
C PRO A 218 3.40 -6.93 -3.79
N ARG A 219 3.23 -7.37 -5.04
CA ARG A 219 2.57 -8.64 -5.31
C ARG A 219 3.46 -9.78 -4.86
N TRP A 220 2.84 -10.84 -4.37
CA TRP A 220 3.54 -12.03 -3.92
C TRP A 220 3.08 -13.25 -4.69
N THR A 221 4.02 -14.04 -5.21
CA THR A 221 3.78 -15.38 -5.74
C THR A 221 4.62 -16.38 -4.97
N VAL A 222 3.99 -17.38 -4.37
CA VAL A 222 4.68 -18.47 -3.67
C VAL A 222 4.52 -19.74 -4.48
N VAL A 223 5.64 -20.33 -4.92
CA VAL A 223 5.64 -21.55 -5.72
C VAL A 223 5.87 -22.75 -4.80
N LEU A 224 4.91 -23.67 -4.82
CA LEU A 224 4.91 -24.92 -4.08
C LEU A 224 5.14 -26.09 -5.01
N GLU A 225 6.02 -27.04 -4.62
CA GLU A 225 6.32 -28.25 -5.36
C GLU A 225 6.22 -29.50 -4.48
N GLY A 226 6.26 -30.67 -5.10
CA GLY A 226 6.25 -31.96 -4.42
C GLY A 226 5.11 -32.11 -3.42
N GLU A 227 5.39 -32.59 -2.21
CA GLU A 227 4.40 -32.75 -1.14
C GLU A 227 3.91 -31.42 -0.57
N ALA A 228 4.69 -30.33 -0.66
CA ALA A 228 4.27 -29.00 -0.23
C ALA A 228 3.03 -28.47 -0.96
N ARG A 229 2.69 -29.03 -2.14
CA ARG A 229 1.47 -28.69 -2.88
C ARG A 229 0.18 -28.97 -2.09
N ALA A 230 0.24 -29.85 -1.07
CA ALA A 230 -0.88 -30.14 -0.19
C ALA A 230 -1.03 -29.13 0.95
N ALA A 231 -0.20 -28.06 0.97
CA ALA A 231 -0.34 -26.99 1.95
C ALA A 231 -1.74 -26.35 1.85
N ALA A 232 -2.32 -26.04 3.03
CA ALA A 232 -3.59 -25.34 3.11
C ALA A 232 -3.44 -23.92 2.55
N ASP A 233 -4.46 -23.46 1.81
CA ASP A 233 -4.54 -22.06 1.42
C ASP A 233 -4.71 -21.19 2.67
N VAL A 234 -3.97 -20.10 2.75
CA VAL A 234 -4.23 -19.07 3.75
C VAL A 234 -5.50 -18.36 3.28
N GLY A 235 -6.58 -18.51 4.07
CA GLY A 235 -7.92 -18.09 3.67
C GLY A 235 -7.97 -16.68 3.10
N GLY A 236 -8.24 -16.62 1.81
CA GLY A 236 -8.85 -15.45 1.20
C GLY A 236 -10.21 -15.27 1.86
N ALA A 237 -10.58 -14.05 2.20
CA ALA A 237 -11.86 -13.71 2.78
C ALA A 237 -13.01 -14.08 1.82
N GLY A 238 -13.58 -15.29 2.01
CA GLY A 238 -14.72 -15.79 1.28
C GLY A 238 -15.14 -17.16 1.80
N GLY A 239 -16.04 -17.21 2.82
CA GLY A 239 -16.64 -18.48 3.27
C GLY A 239 -17.00 -18.45 4.76
N ASP A 240 -18.24 -18.14 5.01
CA ASP A 240 -19.15 -18.40 6.13
C ASP A 240 -18.63 -19.24 7.31
N GLY A 241 -18.85 -18.70 8.56
CA GLY A 241 -18.94 -19.53 9.74
C GLY A 241 -18.15 -19.11 10.98
N GLY A 242 -18.82 -18.45 11.94
CA GLY A 242 -18.54 -18.61 13.37
C GLY A 242 -17.75 -17.53 14.08
N ALA A 243 -18.46 -16.83 14.94
CA ALA A 243 -18.03 -15.82 15.90
C ALA A 243 -16.80 -16.21 16.74
N ASP A 244 -15.77 -15.43 16.71
CA ASP A 244 -15.13 -14.74 17.83
C ASP A 244 -13.98 -13.89 17.24
N ARG A 245 -14.21 -12.61 17.03
CA ARG A 245 -13.20 -11.68 16.49
C ARG A 245 -12.67 -10.83 17.62
N ALA A 246 -11.41 -11.09 17.97
CA ALA A 246 -10.62 -10.14 18.74
C ALA A 246 -10.69 -8.74 18.10
N VAL A 247 -11.07 -7.76 18.89
CA VAL A 247 -11.10 -6.34 18.56
C VAL A 247 -9.67 -5.89 18.28
N GLY A 248 -9.36 -5.49 17.04
CA GLY A 248 -8.05 -4.92 16.67
C GLY A 248 -7.50 -5.26 15.30
N ALA A 249 -8.17 -6.08 14.48
CA ALA A 249 -7.74 -6.32 13.11
C ALA A 249 -8.31 -5.23 12.20
N ASP A 250 -7.41 -4.40 11.71
CA ASP A 250 -7.64 -3.33 10.74
C ASP A 250 -8.34 -3.89 9.49
N ARG A 251 -9.58 -3.46 9.24
CA ARG A 251 -10.39 -3.86 8.09
C ARG A 251 -10.25 -2.76 7.04
N GLY A 252 -9.46 -3.02 6.02
CA GLY A 252 -9.42 -2.10 4.89
C GLY A 252 -8.35 -2.49 3.89
N ALA A 253 -8.73 -2.67 2.69
CA ALA A 253 -7.95 -2.86 1.49
C ALA A 253 -7.85 -4.32 1.01
N ALA A 254 -8.12 -4.51 -0.29
CA ALA A 254 -7.83 -5.73 -1.06
C ALA A 254 -6.32 -5.98 -1.20
N THR A 255 -5.57 -5.67 -0.15
CA THR A 255 -4.13 -5.81 0.01
C THR A 255 -3.86 -7.09 0.77
N GLY A 256 -2.95 -7.92 0.27
CA GLY A 256 -2.50 -9.10 0.99
C GLY A 256 -2.86 -10.43 0.35
N ALA A 257 -3.41 -10.43 -0.85
CA ALA A 257 -3.54 -11.67 -1.61
C ALA A 257 -2.14 -12.17 -2.02
N VAL A 258 -1.85 -13.43 -1.67
CA VAL A 258 -0.66 -14.15 -2.11
C VAL A 258 -1.09 -15.15 -3.17
N ASP A 259 -0.52 -15.04 -4.37
CA ASP A 259 -0.75 -16.00 -5.43
C ASP A 259 0.02 -17.29 -5.12
N VAL A 260 -0.68 -18.40 -4.99
CA VAL A 260 -0.08 -19.70 -4.71
C VAL A 260 -0.05 -20.54 -5.98
N VAL A 261 1.15 -20.76 -6.50
CA VAL A 261 1.37 -21.63 -7.68
C VAL A 261 1.77 -23.02 -7.20
N ARG A 262 0.95 -24.03 -7.49
CA ARG A 262 1.23 -25.43 -7.22
C ARG A 262 1.83 -26.07 -8.46
N ALA A 263 3.17 -26.14 -8.53
CA ALA A 263 3.89 -26.63 -9.70
C ALA A 263 3.50 -28.10 -10.00
N PRO A 264 3.02 -28.41 -11.21
CA PRO A 264 2.59 -29.78 -11.55
C PRO A 264 3.78 -30.74 -11.68
N ALA A 265 4.96 -30.21 -12.00
CA ALA A 265 6.23 -30.93 -12.18
C ALA A 265 7.36 -30.21 -11.44
N SER A 266 8.33 -29.64 -12.16
CA SER A 266 9.44 -28.87 -11.59
C SER A 266 8.97 -27.54 -11.00
N GLY A 267 9.39 -27.23 -9.77
CA GLY A 267 9.19 -25.93 -9.15
C GLY A 267 9.95 -24.83 -9.90
N ASP A 268 11.15 -25.13 -10.37
CA ASP A 268 12.00 -24.17 -11.09
C ASP A 268 11.33 -23.60 -12.35
N ASP A 269 10.70 -24.47 -13.16
CA ASP A 269 10.01 -24.02 -14.36
C ASP A 269 8.80 -23.12 -14.02
N ALA A 270 8.10 -23.41 -12.94
CA ALA A 270 6.99 -22.59 -12.46
C ALA A 270 7.49 -21.25 -11.91
N ILE A 271 8.64 -21.20 -11.23
CA ILE A 271 9.27 -19.96 -10.75
C ILE A 271 9.71 -19.10 -11.94
N VAL A 272 10.40 -19.70 -12.92
CA VAL A 272 10.82 -18.99 -14.15
C VAL A 272 9.61 -18.43 -14.89
N ALA A 273 8.53 -19.21 -15.06
CA ALA A 273 7.31 -18.76 -15.71
C ALA A 273 6.65 -17.60 -14.96
N SER A 274 6.60 -17.67 -13.62
CA SER A 274 6.05 -16.59 -12.77
C SER A 274 6.89 -15.32 -12.85
N ALA A 275 8.23 -15.44 -12.79
CA ALA A 275 9.15 -14.31 -12.94
C ALA A 275 9.03 -13.68 -14.34
N GLN A 276 8.97 -14.49 -15.39
CA GLN A 276 8.80 -14.03 -16.77
C GLN A 276 7.50 -13.25 -16.96
N ALA A 277 6.40 -13.77 -16.44
CA ALA A 277 5.10 -13.08 -16.50
C ALA A 277 5.15 -11.74 -15.77
N ALA A 278 5.78 -11.69 -14.59
CA ALA A 278 5.96 -10.44 -13.84
C ALA A 278 6.84 -9.42 -14.57
N VAL A 279 7.95 -9.85 -15.17
CA VAL A 279 8.82 -8.96 -15.97
C VAL A 279 8.10 -8.45 -17.22
N GLN A 280 7.32 -9.30 -17.89
CA GLN A 280 6.55 -8.91 -19.07
C GLN A 280 5.40 -7.93 -18.74
N ALA A 281 4.86 -7.97 -17.54
CA ALA A 281 3.89 -6.97 -17.09
C ALA A 281 4.49 -5.56 -17.04
N GLY A 282 5.80 -5.45 -16.75
CA GLY A 282 6.56 -4.20 -16.87
C GLY A 282 6.15 -3.11 -15.88
N ASP A 283 5.44 -3.45 -14.81
CA ASP A 283 4.87 -2.51 -13.85
C ASP A 283 5.74 -2.29 -12.61
N GLY A 284 6.93 -2.92 -12.53
CA GLY A 284 7.87 -2.72 -11.42
C GLY A 284 9.00 -3.73 -11.36
N PRO A 285 9.89 -3.63 -10.36
CA PRO A 285 10.97 -4.59 -10.17
C PRO A 285 10.42 -5.97 -9.78
N VAL A 286 11.09 -7.01 -10.29
CA VAL A 286 10.79 -8.41 -9.97
C VAL A 286 11.91 -8.97 -9.13
N VAL A 287 11.57 -9.50 -7.96
CA VAL A 287 12.50 -10.15 -7.02
C VAL A 287 12.18 -11.64 -6.98
N VAL A 288 13.19 -12.49 -7.12
CA VAL A 288 13.06 -13.94 -6.92
C VAL A 288 13.87 -14.37 -5.70
N VAL A 289 13.23 -15.12 -4.80
CA VAL A 289 13.87 -15.60 -3.57
C VAL A 289 14.21 -17.08 -3.73
N THR A 290 15.48 -17.38 -4.01
CA THR A 290 16.01 -18.74 -4.14
C THR A 290 17.51 -18.80 -3.83
N ALA A 291 18.02 -19.96 -3.43
CA ALA A 291 19.46 -20.26 -3.30
C ALA A 291 19.98 -21.15 -4.44
N ASP A 292 19.09 -21.68 -5.27
CA ASP A 292 19.48 -22.53 -6.40
C ASP A 292 20.24 -21.73 -7.46
N ARG A 293 21.44 -22.20 -7.84
CA ARG A 293 22.31 -21.46 -8.76
C ARG A 293 21.82 -21.50 -10.19
N GLU A 294 21.32 -22.63 -10.65
CA GLU A 294 20.82 -22.75 -12.01
C GLU A 294 19.55 -21.92 -12.21
N LEU A 295 18.66 -21.96 -11.22
CA LEU A 295 17.45 -21.15 -11.21
C LEU A 295 17.78 -19.65 -11.19
N ARG A 296 18.78 -19.23 -10.42
CA ARG A 296 19.25 -17.83 -10.39
C ARG A 296 19.67 -17.36 -11.77
N ASP A 297 20.54 -18.11 -12.45
CA ASP A 297 21.03 -17.73 -13.79
C ASP A 297 19.86 -17.57 -14.78
N ARG A 298 18.85 -18.44 -14.68
CA ARG A 298 17.65 -18.41 -15.54
C ARG A 298 16.79 -17.15 -15.31
N VAL A 299 16.55 -16.78 -14.05
CA VAL A 299 15.67 -15.64 -13.73
C VAL A 299 16.39 -14.30 -13.83
N GLU A 300 17.70 -14.24 -13.56
CA GLU A 300 18.54 -13.04 -13.80
C GLU A 300 18.62 -12.72 -15.30
N ALA A 301 18.65 -13.73 -16.16
CA ALA A 301 18.58 -13.55 -17.62
C ALA A 301 17.25 -12.92 -18.09
N LEU A 302 16.17 -13.01 -17.30
CA LEU A 302 14.89 -12.33 -17.55
C LEU A 302 14.88 -10.88 -17.06
N GLY A 303 15.87 -10.45 -16.27
CA GLY A 303 15.93 -9.12 -15.65
C GLY A 303 15.40 -9.09 -14.21
N ALA A 304 15.16 -10.23 -13.57
CA ALA A 304 14.79 -10.29 -12.16
C ALA A 304 16.01 -10.10 -11.24
N VAL A 305 15.81 -9.50 -10.08
CA VAL A 305 16.80 -9.43 -8.99
C VAL A 305 16.66 -10.69 -8.14
N VAL A 306 17.78 -11.32 -7.75
CA VAL A 306 17.74 -12.56 -6.97
C VAL A 306 18.31 -12.37 -5.57
N HIS A 307 17.56 -12.82 -4.58
CA HIS A 307 17.99 -12.89 -3.18
C HIS A 307 17.94 -14.33 -2.64
N GLY A 308 18.81 -14.62 -1.68
CA GLY A 308 18.77 -15.89 -0.95
C GLY A 308 17.63 -15.95 0.08
N PRO A 309 17.32 -17.14 0.60
CA PRO A 309 16.23 -17.35 1.58
C PRO A 309 16.32 -16.47 2.84
N SER A 310 17.51 -16.11 3.32
CA SER A 310 17.69 -15.24 4.49
C SER A 310 17.07 -13.86 4.29
N TRP A 311 17.15 -13.32 3.08
CA TRP A 311 16.56 -12.02 2.74
C TRP A 311 15.05 -11.94 3.08
N LEU A 312 14.32 -13.00 2.76
CA LEU A 312 12.88 -13.08 3.11
C LEU A 312 12.69 -13.42 4.59
N ARG A 313 13.44 -14.41 5.10
CA ARG A 313 13.29 -14.91 6.47
C ARG A 313 13.53 -13.84 7.53
N ASP A 314 14.42 -12.90 7.28
CA ASP A 314 14.69 -11.77 8.17
C ASP A 314 13.51 -10.81 8.28
N GLN A 315 12.47 -10.98 7.44
CA GLN A 315 11.22 -10.22 7.45
C GLN A 315 10.04 -11.01 8.04
N LEU A 316 10.14 -12.33 8.15
CA LEU A 316 9.11 -13.21 8.68
C LEU A 316 9.21 -13.32 10.20
#